data_3ff6048ec53c70dbfcb86215570309ea
#
_entry.id   3ff6048ec53c70dbfcb86215570309ea
#
_cell.length_a   1.000
_cell.length_b   1.000
_cell.length_c   1.000
_cell.angle_alpha   90.00
_cell.angle_beta   90.00
_cell.angle_gamma   90.00
#
_symmetry.space_group_name_H-M   'P 1'
#
loop_
_entity.id
_entity.type
_entity.pdbx_description
1 polymer ?
#
loop_
_entity_poly.entity_id
_entity_poly.type
_entity_poly.pdbx_seq_one_letter_code
_entity_poly.pdbx_strand_id
1 'polypeptide(L)'
;IPDSVKKIGDHAFAYDTGISNLSIGQGLVSVGNSAFSNVKKITTLTLPNSLTTIGMNAFENCTGLTSVSIGNSVNAMYRGTFEDCTSLKNVTIAYGTTVIGESAFDGCTSLASVSIPNSITSIGSQAFDDCKKLTNVTIPNSVKTIGSNAFDNCTGITQLSLSEGLVTIGGHAFENNTGIKKLVVPDSVTEIGWEAFKGCTNLATVSIGNSVSGMGNGVFEDCSSLVKVKIADGTTVIGREAFINCTSLTDIEIPETVNQIGY
;
A
#
# COMPACT_ATOMS: atom_id res chain seq x y z
N ILE A 1 -27.52 9.81 9.58
CA ILE A 1 -26.92 10.09 10.90
C ILE A 1 -26.95 11.59 11.12
N PRO A 2 -27.75 12.13 12.06
CA PRO A 2 -27.85 13.60 12.26
C PRO A 2 -26.60 14.18 12.95
N ASP A 3 -26.43 15.50 12.87
CA ASP A 3 -25.26 16.23 13.43
C ASP A 3 -25.13 16.11 14.96
N SER A 4 -26.24 15.80 15.65
CA SER A 4 -26.25 15.59 17.11
C SER A 4 -25.50 14.31 17.53
N VAL A 5 -25.37 13.32 16.64
CA VAL A 5 -24.68 12.05 16.93
C VAL A 5 -23.17 12.28 16.93
N LYS A 6 -22.53 11.95 18.05
CA LYS A 6 -21.09 12.09 18.25
C LYS A 6 -20.34 10.77 18.09
N LYS A 7 -21.02 9.64 18.34
CA LYS A 7 -20.40 8.32 18.31
C LYS A 7 -21.34 7.28 17.72
N ILE A 8 -20.79 6.44 16.84
CA ILE A 8 -21.40 5.20 16.37
C ILE A 8 -20.64 4.06 17.06
N GLY A 9 -21.35 3.17 17.76
CA GLY A 9 -20.76 2.07 18.51
C GLY A 9 -20.25 0.94 17.61
N ASP A 10 -19.56 -0.02 18.24
CA ASP A 10 -19.08 -1.22 17.56
C ASP A 10 -20.26 -2.02 17.00
N HIS A 11 -20.12 -2.53 15.77
CA HIS A 11 -21.12 -3.33 15.06
C HIS A 11 -22.52 -2.69 14.90
N ALA A 12 -22.67 -1.37 15.13
CA ALA A 12 -23.98 -0.70 15.22
C ALA A 12 -24.89 -0.93 13.99
N PHE A 13 -24.31 -1.08 12.79
CA PHE A 13 -25.01 -1.34 11.53
C PHE A 13 -24.39 -2.51 10.76
N ALA A 14 -23.60 -3.35 11.45
CA ALA A 14 -22.96 -4.48 10.80
C ALA A 14 -24.02 -5.43 10.18
N TYR A 15 -23.73 -5.90 8.95
CA TYR A 15 -24.64 -6.80 8.19
C TYR A 15 -26.01 -6.19 7.83
N ASP A 16 -26.20 -4.88 7.97
CA ASP A 16 -27.43 -4.24 7.53
C ASP A 16 -27.44 -4.14 5.99
N THR A 17 -28.11 -5.12 5.36
CA THR A 17 -28.22 -5.20 3.91
C THR A 17 -29.26 -4.27 3.31
N GLY A 18 -30.02 -3.58 4.13
CA GLY A 18 -31.08 -2.64 3.74
C GLY A 18 -30.55 -1.24 3.42
N ILE A 19 -29.49 -0.81 4.10
CA ILE A 19 -28.94 0.55 3.96
C ILE A 19 -28.35 0.73 2.56
N SER A 20 -28.97 1.60 1.75
CA SER A 20 -28.48 1.99 0.41
C SER A 20 -28.02 3.44 0.34
N ASN A 21 -28.51 4.29 1.25
CA ASN A 21 -28.12 5.68 1.39
C ASN A 21 -27.62 5.95 2.80
N LEU A 22 -26.36 6.37 2.92
CA LEU A 22 -25.74 6.72 4.19
C LEU A 22 -25.28 8.18 4.14
N SER A 23 -25.99 9.06 4.86
CA SER A 23 -25.54 10.42 5.10
C SER A 23 -25.03 10.53 6.53
N ILE A 24 -23.81 11.03 6.70
CA ILE A 24 -23.16 11.22 7.99
C ILE A 24 -23.07 12.72 8.30
N GLY A 25 -23.66 13.10 9.43
CA GLY A 25 -23.69 14.49 9.89
C GLY A 25 -22.31 14.99 10.32
N GLN A 26 -22.15 16.32 10.26
CA GLN A 26 -20.89 17.01 10.53
C GLN A 26 -20.48 17.00 12.02
N GLY A 27 -21.32 16.44 12.89
CA GLY A 27 -21.04 16.34 14.31
C GLY A 27 -20.35 15.05 14.74
N LEU A 28 -20.24 14.03 13.88
CA LEU A 28 -19.70 12.71 14.22
C LEU A 28 -18.21 12.79 14.55
N VAL A 29 -17.80 12.21 15.68
CA VAL A 29 -16.42 12.22 16.18
C VAL A 29 -15.77 10.83 16.08
N SER A 30 -16.54 9.77 16.27
CA SER A 30 -16.00 8.40 16.23
C SER A 30 -16.95 7.39 15.60
N VAL A 31 -16.38 6.45 14.88
CA VAL A 31 -17.01 5.23 14.35
C VAL A 31 -16.32 4.03 14.99
N GLY A 32 -17.10 3.12 15.56
CA GLY A 32 -16.61 1.92 16.25
C GLY A 32 -16.12 0.82 15.31
N ASN A 33 -15.60 -0.26 15.90
CA ASN A 33 -15.14 -1.42 15.17
C ASN A 33 -16.30 -2.09 14.42
N SER A 34 -16.05 -2.48 13.18
CA SER A 34 -17.03 -3.16 12.30
C SER A 34 -18.39 -2.46 12.21
N ALA A 35 -18.45 -1.15 12.53
CA ALA A 35 -19.74 -0.44 12.69
C ALA A 35 -20.63 -0.52 11.45
N PHE A 36 -20.07 -0.60 10.25
CA PHE A 36 -20.76 -0.76 8.96
C PHE A 36 -20.22 -1.94 8.15
N SER A 37 -19.54 -2.90 8.81
CA SER A 37 -19.03 -4.09 8.09
C SER A 37 -20.19 -4.80 7.39
N ASN A 38 -19.95 -5.23 6.15
CA ASN A 38 -20.94 -5.94 5.30
C ASN A 38 -22.19 -5.13 4.92
N VAL A 39 -22.16 -3.79 4.95
CA VAL A 39 -23.22 -2.92 4.42
C VAL A 39 -23.03 -2.76 2.91
N LYS A 40 -23.62 -3.65 2.11
CA LYS A 40 -23.26 -3.89 0.71
C LYS A 40 -23.89 -2.96 -0.31
N LYS A 41 -24.88 -2.12 0.07
CA LYS A 41 -25.64 -1.30 -0.88
C LYS A 41 -25.26 0.17 -0.89
N ILE A 42 -24.45 0.65 0.07
CA ILE A 42 -23.94 2.02 0.02
C ILE A 42 -22.97 2.16 -1.14
N THR A 43 -23.09 3.24 -1.89
CA THR A 43 -22.25 3.47 -3.08
C THR A 43 -21.23 4.59 -2.88
N THR A 44 -21.54 5.54 -2.03
CA THR A 44 -20.65 6.67 -1.71
C THR A 44 -20.60 6.91 -0.22
N LEU A 45 -19.42 7.29 0.28
CA LEU A 45 -19.22 7.59 1.69
C LEU A 45 -18.39 8.88 1.81
N THR A 46 -18.95 9.86 2.54
CA THR A 46 -18.22 11.07 2.93
C THR A 46 -18.11 11.09 4.45
N LEU A 47 -16.90 10.98 4.95
CA LEU A 47 -16.58 11.08 6.37
C LEU A 47 -16.28 12.54 6.73
N PRO A 48 -16.94 13.11 7.75
CA PRO A 48 -16.83 14.55 8.04
C PRO A 48 -15.48 14.92 8.65
N ASN A 49 -15.13 16.19 8.57
CA ASN A 49 -13.92 16.74 9.17
C ASN A 49 -13.91 16.68 10.71
N SER A 50 -15.05 16.49 11.35
CA SER A 50 -15.15 16.28 12.81
C SER A 50 -14.74 14.88 13.25
N LEU A 51 -14.70 13.90 12.30
CA LEU A 51 -14.38 12.51 12.61
C LEU A 51 -12.89 12.38 12.89
N THR A 52 -12.54 11.89 14.06
CA THR A 52 -11.15 11.69 14.50
C THR A 52 -10.74 10.23 14.55
N THR A 53 -11.70 9.32 14.73
CA THR A 53 -11.44 7.89 14.93
C THR A 53 -12.36 7.03 14.07
N ILE A 54 -11.78 6.11 13.33
CA ILE A 54 -12.48 5.06 12.61
C ILE A 54 -11.94 3.72 13.14
N GLY A 55 -12.84 2.87 13.69
CA GLY A 55 -12.45 1.58 14.26
C GLY A 55 -11.96 0.57 13.21
N MET A 56 -11.41 -0.55 13.71
CA MET A 56 -10.99 -1.66 12.86
C MET A 56 -12.17 -2.22 12.07
N ASN A 57 -11.95 -2.57 10.81
CA ASN A 57 -12.95 -3.20 9.93
C ASN A 57 -14.26 -2.37 9.79
N ALA A 58 -14.20 -1.07 10.07
CA ALA A 58 -15.41 -0.24 10.19
C ALA A 58 -16.32 -0.27 8.96
N PHE A 59 -15.75 -0.39 7.76
CA PHE A 59 -16.44 -0.47 6.46
C PHE A 59 -15.98 -1.69 5.65
N GLU A 60 -15.47 -2.73 6.32
CA GLU A 60 -15.06 -3.98 5.69
C GLU A 60 -16.20 -4.57 4.86
N ASN A 61 -15.86 -5.14 3.69
CA ASN A 61 -16.79 -5.84 2.81
C ASN A 61 -18.03 -5.00 2.41
N CYS A 62 -17.86 -3.67 2.33
CA CYS A 62 -18.84 -2.76 1.73
C CYS A 62 -18.74 -2.82 0.19
N THR A 63 -19.09 -3.96 -0.39
CA THR A 63 -18.85 -4.30 -1.81
C THR A 63 -19.54 -3.40 -2.83
N GLY A 64 -20.57 -2.63 -2.43
CA GLY A 64 -21.23 -1.63 -3.28
C GLY A 64 -20.52 -0.27 -3.32
N LEU A 65 -19.61 -0.03 -2.38
CA LEU A 65 -18.95 1.27 -2.22
C LEU A 65 -18.02 1.55 -3.40
N THR A 66 -18.25 2.67 -4.09
CA THR A 66 -17.47 3.06 -5.29
C THR A 66 -16.56 4.25 -5.03
N SER A 67 -16.90 5.08 -4.05
CA SER A 67 -16.16 6.30 -3.73
C SER A 67 -16.18 6.61 -2.23
N VAL A 68 -15.01 6.97 -1.70
CA VAL A 68 -14.83 7.38 -0.31
C VAL A 68 -14.07 8.70 -0.24
N SER A 69 -14.56 9.62 0.60
CA SER A 69 -13.84 10.83 0.99
C SER A 69 -13.63 10.81 2.51
N ILE A 70 -12.39 10.89 2.95
CA ILE A 70 -11.97 10.87 4.34
C ILE A 70 -11.61 12.29 4.78
N GLY A 71 -12.27 12.78 5.83
CA GLY A 71 -12.05 14.12 6.38
C GLY A 71 -10.66 14.31 7.00
N ASN A 72 -10.27 15.56 7.20
CA ASN A 72 -8.91 15.94 7.58
C ASN A 72 -8.56 15.73 9.07
N SER A 73 -9.50 15.36 9.92
CA SER A 73 -9.25 15.09 11.34
C SER A 73 -9.03 13.60 11.65
N VAL A 74 -9.20 12.71 10.67
CA VAL A 74 -8.88 11.29 10.83
C VAL A 74 -7.37 11.14 10.92
N ASN A 75 -6.87 10.83 12.11
CA ASN A 75 -5.43 10.72 12.35
C ASN A 75 -4.82 9.44 11.71
N ALA A 76 -5.54 8.33 11.82
CA ALA A 76 -5.09 7.05 11.26
C ALA A 76 -6.27 6.25 10.73
N MET A 77 -6.06 5.53 9.65
CA MET A 77 -6.91 4.40 9.27
C MET A 77 -6.39 3.17 9.99
N TYR A 78 -7.25 2.49 10.72
CA TYR A 78 -6.89 1.27 11.42
C TYR A 78 -7.03 0.05 10.50
N ARG A 79 -6.71 -1.14 11.06
CA ARG A 79 -6.76 -2.40 10.34
C ARG A 79 -8.09 -2.60 9.62
N GLY A 80 -8.04 -3.02 8.37
CA GLY A 80 -9.18 -3.46 7.58
C GLY A 80 -10.26 -2.39 7.34
N THR A 81 -9.95 -1.09 7.53
CA THR A 81 -10.99 -0.03 7.50
C THR A 81 -11.90 -0.14 6.28
N PHE A 82 -11.38 -0.44 5.09
CA PHE A 82 -12.11 -0.64 3.81
C PHE A 82 -11.72 -1.96 3.13
N GLU A 83 -11.30 -2.96 3.90
CA GLU A 83 -10.95 -4.29 3.40
C GLU A 83 -12.13 -4.87 2.59
N ASP A 84 -11.84 -5.53 1.47
CA ASP A 84 -12.82 -6.14 0.56
C ASP A 84 -13.90 -5.20 0.01
N CYS A 85 -13.65 -3.89 -0.04
CA CYS A 85 -14.50 -2.96 -0.79
C CYS A 85 -14.28 -3.12 -2.30
N THR A 86 -14.67 -4.25 -2.85
CA THR A 86 -14.29 -4.70 -4.23
C THR A 86 -14.71 -3.78 -5.36
N SER A 87 -15.76 -2.94 -5.16
CA SER A 87 -16.21 -1.94 -6.15
C SER A 87 -15.56 -0.57 -5.96
N LEU A 88 -14.73 -0.36 -4.93
CA LEU A 88 -14.16 0.94 -4.61
C LEU A 88 -13.17 1.36 -5.71
N LYS A 89 -13.46 2.48 -6.36
CA LYS A 89 -12.67 3.01 -7.50
C LYS A 89 -11.83 4.21 -7.11
N ASN A 90 -12.35 5.06 -6.22
CA ASN A 90 -11.76 6.33 -5.87
C ASN A 90 -11.74 6.53 -4.35
N VAL A 91 -10.58 6.90 -3.84
CA VAL A 91 -10.39 7.28 -2.44
C VAL A 91 -9.71 8.63 -2.38
N THR A 92 -10.32 9.56 -1.63
CA THR A 92 -9.69 10.83 -1.28
C THR A 92 -9.33 10.81 0.20
N ILE A 93 -8.04 10.89 0.50
CA ILE A 93 -7.50 10.99 1.85
C ILE A 93 -7.11 12.46 2.07
N ALA A 94 -7.80 13.15 2.97
CA ALA A 94 -7.44 14.54 3.26
C ALA A 94 -6.11 14.63 4.04
N TYR A 95 -5.46 15.78 3.94
CA TYR A 95 -4.27 16.09 4.73
C TYR A 95 -4.63 16.06 6.23
N GLY A 96 -3.85 15.34 7.04
CA GLY A 96 -4.10 15.13 8.47
C GLY A 96 -3.98 13.66 8.87
N THR A 97 -4.39 12.73 7.98
CA THR A 97 -4.14 11.31 8.19
C THR A 97 -2.63 11.04 8.12
N THR A 98 -2.11 10.34 9.13
CA THR A 98 -0.67 10.05 9.25
C THR A 98 -0.32 8.60 8.97
N VAL A 99 -1.28 7.68 9.07
CA VAL A 99 -1.09 6.23 8.90
C VAL A 99 -2.18 5.65 8.01
N ILE A 100 -1.77 4.90 6.99
CA ILE A 100 -2.63 3.93 6.30
C ILE A 100 -2.36 2.58 6.98
N GLY A 101 -3.35 2.06 7.70
CA GLY A 101 -3.21 0.88 8.56
C GLY A 101 -3.09 -0.42 7.80
N GLU A 102 -2.87 -1.50 8.57
CA GLU A 102 -2.84 -2.88 8.06
C GLU A 102 -4.14 -3.20 7.32
N SER A 103 -4.05 -3.81 6.14
CA SER A 103 -5.18 -4.21 5.28
C SER A 103 -6.22 -3.10 5.02
N ALA A 104 -5.85 -1.82 5.15
CA ALA A 104 -6.83 -0.72 5.09
C ALA A 104 -7.65 -0.68 3.78
N PHE A 105 -7.08 -1.13 2.66
CA PHE A 105 -7.71 -1.25 1.33
C PHE A 105 -7.41 -2.60 0.68
N ASP A 106 -7.07 -3.63 1.48
CA ASP A 106 -6.87 -4.98 1.01
C ASP A 106 -8.11 -5.48 0.26
N GLY A 107 -7.93 -6.19 -0.85
CA GLY A 107 -9.04 -6.69 -1.68
C GLY A 107 -9.84 -5.60 -2.42
N CYS A 108 -9.42 -4.33 -2.40
CA CYS A 108 -10.06 -3.27 -3.19
C CYS A 108 -9.74 -3.41 -4.69
N THR A 109 -10.16 -4.51 -5.30
CA THR A 109 -9.77 -4.93 -6.66
C THR A 109 -10.13 -3.95 -7.78
N SER A 110 -11.06 -3.02 -7.54
CA SER A 110 -11.45 -1.97 -8.50
C SER A 110 -10.74 -0.63 -8.29
N LEU A 111 -9.90 -0.49 -7.23
CA LEU A 111 -9.24 0.77 -6.91
C LEU A 111 -8.23 1.14 -8.00
N ALA A 112 -8.56 2.19 -8.76
CA ALA A 112 -7.78 2.60 -9.94
C ALA A 112 -6.69 3.63 -9.60
N SER A 113 -6.94 4.44 -8.58
CA SER A 113 -5.99 5.46 -8.13
C SER A 113 -6.18 5.80 -6.66
N VAL A 114 -5.08 6.12 -6.00
CA VAL A 114 -5.07 6.68 -4.65
C VAL A 114 -4.06 7.83 -4.59
N SER A 115 -4.47 8.94 -4.01
CA SER A 115 -3.55 10.04 -3.70
C SER A 115 -3.12 9.92 -2.25
N ILE A 116 -1.84 9.65 -2.03
CA ILE A 116 -1.24 9.55 -0.69
C ILE A 116 -0.71 10.93 -0.29
N PRO A 117 -1.35 11.61 0.68
CA PRO A 117 -0.94 12.97 1.06
C PRO A 117 0.39 12.98 1.83
N ASN A 118 1.09 14.12 1.79
CA ASN A 118 2.36 14.33 2.51
C ASN A 118 2.23 14.32 4.05
N SER A 119 1.07 14.04 4.60
CA SER A 119 0.88 13.77 6.03
C SER A 119 1.12 12.30 6.39
N ILE A 120 1.02 11.38 5.42
CA ILE A 120 1.24 9.95 5.67
C ILE A 120 2.71 9.68 5.96
N THR A 121 2.97 9.02 7.08
CA THR A 121 4.31 8.64 7.52
C THR A 121 4.59 7.14 7.39
N SER A 122 3.53 6.32 7.36
CA SER A 122 3.65 4.87 7.18
C SER A 122 2.47 4.27 6.42
N ILE A 123 2.78 3.23 5.65
CA ILE A 123 1.83 2.37 4.96
C ILE A 123 1.96 0.98 5.60
N GLY A 124 0.87 0.47 6.16
CA GLY A 124 0.82 -0.79 6.91
C GLY A 124 0.97 -2.02 6.01
N SER A 125 1.12 -3.17 6.67
CA SER A 125 1.15 -4.46 5.97
C SER A 125 -0.17 -4.70 5.24
N GLN A 126 -0.11 -5.25 4.03
CA GLN A 126 -1.27 -5.58 3.19
C GLN A 126 -2.18 -4.37 2.87
N ALA A 127 -1.72 -3.13 3.10
CA ALA A 127 -2.58 -1.94 3.02
C ALA A 127 -3.30 -1.76 1.68
N PHE A 128 -2.73 -2.25 0.58
CA PHE A 128 -3.28 -2.23 -0.77
C PHE A 128 -3.10 -3.58 -1.47
N ASP A 129 -3.00 -4.69 -0.70
CA ASP A 129 -2.90 -6.03 -1.28
C ASP A 129 -4.08 -6.28 -2.23
N ASP A 130 -3.84 -6.98 -3.34
CA ASP A 130 -4.85 -7.29 -4.37
C ASP A 130 -5.54 -6.06 -5.02
N CYS A 131 -4.99 -4.85 -4.90
CA CYS A 131 -5.51 -3.66 -5.62
C CYS A 131 -5.14 -3.72 -7.12
N LYS A 132 -5.70 -4.71 -7.85
CA LYS A 132 -5.30 -5.10 -9.22
C LYS A 132 -5.49 -4.03 -10.29
N LYS A 133 -6.33 -3.02 -10.05
CA LYS A 133 -6.59 -1.92 -10.99
C LYS A 133 -5.76 -0.66 -10.71
N LEU A 134 -5.01 -0.64 -9.60
CA LEU A 134 -4.16 0.49 -9.25
C LEU A 134 -3.05 0.67 -10.30
N THR A 135 -2.96 1.86 -10.92
CA THR A 135 -2.05 2.06 -12.06
C THR A 135 -0.82 2.88 -11.73
N ASN A 136 -1.00 3.94 -10.92
CA ASN A 136 0.07 4.86 -10.57
C ASN A 136 0.19 4.93 -9.05
N VAL A 137 1.38 4.68 -8.54
CA VAL A 137 1.69 4.81 -7.10
C VAL A 137 2.86 5.77 -6.95
N THR A 138 2.61 6.86 -6.22
CA THR A 138 3.64 7.81 -5.79
C THR A 138 3.71 7.79 -4.28
N ILE A 139 4.84 7.34 -3.75
CA ILE A 139 5.14 7.35 -2.31
C ILE A 139 5.76 8.70 -1.96
N PRO A 140 5.10 9.54 -1.15
CA PRO A 140 5.61 10.87 -0.82
C PRO A 140 6.80 10.83 0.15
N ASN A 141 7.56 11.94 0.24
CA ASN A 141 8.74 12.06 1.11
C ASN A 141 8.46 11.87 2.61
N SER A 142 7.22 12.04 3.02
CA SER A 142 6.81 11.85 4.42
C SER A 142 6.80 10.38 4.84
N VAL A 143 6.55 9.45 3.90
CA VAL A 143 6.48 8.00 4.18
C VAL A 143 7.88 7.47 4.48
N LYS A 144 8.02 6.84 5.64
CA LYS A 144 9.26 6.22 6.11
C LYS A 144 9.26 4.71 5.89
N THR A 145 8.08 4.09 5.98
CA THR A 145 7.96 2.63 5.92
C THR A 145 6.82 2.19 5.02
N ILE A 146 7.09 1.18 4.22
CA ILE A 146 6.10 0.39 3.50
C ILE A 146 6.12 -1.00 4.14
N GLY A 147 4.98 -1.45 4.67
CA GLY A 147 4.82 -2.74 5.35
C GLY A 147 4.91 -3.94 4.42
N SER A 148 4.95 -5.13 5.03
CA SER A 148 4.96 -6.39 4.25
C SER A 148 3.69 -6.55 3.45
N ASN A 149 3.80 -7.06 2.21
CA ASN A 149 2.69 -7.26 1.27
C ASN A 149 1.88 -5.98 0.95
N ALA A 150 2.40 -4.79 1.28
CA ALA A 150 1.61 -3.55 1.22
C ALA A 150 0.99 -3.25 -0.15
N PHE A 151 1.60 -3.69 -1.23
CA PHE A 151 1.14 -3.61 -2.62
C PHE A 151 1.30 -4.95 -3.35
N ASP A 152 1.21 -6.09 -2.62
CA ASP A 152 1.27 -7.41 -3.26
C ASP A 152 0.13 -7.55 -4.28
N ASN A 153 0.37 -8.27 -5.36
CA ASN A 153 -0.60 -8.54 -6.43
C ASN A 153 -1.26 -7.28 -7.07
N CYS A 154 -0.68 -6.08 -6.90
CA CYS A 154 -1.14 -4.88 -7.60
C CYS A 154 -0.69 -4.89 -9.07
N THR A 155 -1.16 -5.88 -9.83
CA THR A 155 -0.71 -6.18 -11.20
C THR A 155 -0.88 -5.03 -12.20
N GLY A 156 -1.75 -4.06 -11.90
CA GLY A 156 -2.00 -2.87 -12.72
C GLY A 156 -0.96 -1.78 -12.60
N ILE A 157 -0.09 -1.80 -11.58
CA ILE A 157 0.91 -0.72 -11.37
C ILE A 157 1.90 -0.71 -12.51
N THR A 158 1.83 0.36 -13.32
CA THR A 158 2.76 0.60 -14.43
C THR A 158 3.75 1.73 -14.11
N GLN A 159 3.41 2.59 -13.16
CA GLN A 159 4.25 3.69 -12.69
C GLN A 159 4.38 3.63 -11.17
N LEU A 160 5.59 3.36 -10.70
CA LEU A 160 5.96 3.38 -9.29
C LEU A 160 7.02 4.45 -9.06
N SER A 161 6.76 5.41 -8.18
CA SER A 161 7.70 6.42 -7.74
C SER A 161 7.93 6.30 -6.24
N LEU A 162 9.16 5.99 -5.85
CA LEU A 162 9.62 5.99 -4.47
C LEU A 162 10.41 7.28 -4.21
N SER A 163 10.14 7.93 -3.09
CA SER A 163 10.76 9.23 -2.75
C SER A 163 11.90 9.09 -1.73
N GLU A 164 12.78 10.10 -1.69
CA GLU A 164 13.97 10.15 -0.82
C GLU A 164 13.65 10.23 0.70
N GLY A 165 12.41 10.15 1.08
CA GLY A 165 12.00 10.01 2.48
C GLY A 165 11.88 8.58 2.96
N LEU A 166 11.77 7.62 2.03
CA LEU A 166 11.53 6.21 2.33
C LEU A 166 12.78 5.56 2.93
N VAL A 167 12.60 4.77 3.99
CA VAL A 167 13.68 4.10 4.73
C VAL A 167 13.60 2.59 4.59
N THR A 168 12.38 2.03 4.70
CA THR A 168 12.18 0.59 4.70
C THR A 168 11.12 0.16 3.70
N ILE A 169 11.44 -0.86 2.91
CA ILE A 169 10.51 -1.61 2.05
C ILE A 169 10.36 -3.01 2.66
N GLY A 170 9.15 -3.37 3.09
CA GLY A 170 8.84 -4.65 3.74
C GLY A 170 8.97 -5.86 2.82
N GLY A 171 8.94 -7.04 3.40
CA GLY A 171 8.92 -8.31 2.63
C GLY A 171 7.66 -8.40 1.77
N HIS A 172 7.79 -8.92 0.54
CA HIS A 172 6.70 -9.04 -0.44
C HIS A 172 5.98 -7.71 -0.77
N ALA A 173 6.54 -6.56 -0.39
CA ALA A 173 5.83 -5.28 -0.48
C ALA A 173 5.28 -4.94 -1.88
N PHE A 174 5.93 -5.42 -2.92
CA PHE A 174 5.55 -5.27 -4.33
C PHE A 174 5.62 -6.60 -5.09
N GLU A 175 5.40 -7.73 -4.41
CA GLU A 175 5.39 -9.04 -5.06
C GLU A 175 4.32 -9.07 -6.16
N ASN A 176 4.56 -9.81 -7.24
CA ASN A 176 3.66 -10.00 -8.38
C ASN A 176 3.18 -8.71 -9.08
N ASN A 177 3.89 -7.60 -8.93
CA ASN A 177 3.57 -6.36 -9.64
C ASN A 177 4.05 -6.43 -11.09
N THR A 178 3.34 -7.20 -11.89
CA THR A 178 3.75 -7.50 -13.28
C THR A 178 3.73 -6.30 -14.22
N GLY A 179 3.10 -5.19 -13.85
CA GLY A 179 3.06 -3.97 -14.67
C GLY A 179 4.32 -3.09 -14.59
N ILE A 180 5.12 -3.23 -13.53
CA ILE A 180 6.30 -2.39 -13.30
C ILE A 180 7.41 -2.74 -14.29
N LYS A 181 7.91 -1.72 -15.03
CA LYS A 181 8.99 -1.90 -16.04
C LYS A 181 10.34 -1.38 -15.57
N LYS A 182 10.35 -0.41 -14.68
CA LYS A 182 11.56 0.23 -14.16
C LYS A 182 11.40 0.49 -12.67
N LEU A 183 12.45 0.20 -11.90
CA LEU A 183 12.53 0.49 -10.49
C LEU A 183 13.76 1.36 -10.20
N VAL A 184 13.55 2.42 -9.45
CA VAL A 184 14.60 3.20 -8.81
C VAL A 184 14.34 3.19 -7.31
N VAL A 185 15.23 2.54 -6.57
CA VAL A 185 15.22 2.57 -5.11
C VAL A 185 16.07 3.77 -4.68
N PRO A 186 15.49 4.72 -3.95
CA PRO A 186 16.19 5.95 -3.57
C PRO A 186 17.33 5.69 -2.58
N ASP A 187 18.25 6.66 -2.50
CA ASP A 187 19.42 6.59 -1.62
C ASP A 187 19.07 6.56 -0.12
N SER A 188 17.89 6.98 0.25
CA SER A 188 17.40 6.96 1.64
C SER A 188 17.01 5.57 2.15
N VAL A 189 16.72 4.61 1.25
CA VAL A 189 16.31 3.25 1.63
C VAL A 189 17.51 2.50 2.20
N THR A 190 17.34 2.00 3.42
CA THR A 190 18.37 1.21 4.12
C THR A 190 18.08 -0.28 4.15
N GLU A 191 16.80 -0.66 3.95
CA GLU A 191 16.35 -2.05 4.03
C GLU A 191 15.35 -2.38 2.93
N ILE A 192 15.59 -3.49 2.23
CA ILE A 192 14.65 -4.11 1.29
C ILE A 192 14.39 -5.53 1.80
N GLY A 193 13.15 -5.80 2.18
CA GLY A 193 12.71 -7.08 2.72
C GLY A 193 12.79 -8.22 1.69
N TRP A 194 12.65 -9.43 2.19
CA TRP A 194 12.65 -10.66 1.39
C TRP A 194 11.49 -10.66 0.38
N GLU A 195 11.77 -11.13 -0.82
CA GLU A 195 10.81 -11.24 -1.94
C GLU A 195 10.07 -9.93 -2.28
N ALA A 196 10.64 -8.76 -1.91
CA ALA A 196 9.96 -7.48 -2.01
C ALA A 196 9.48 -7.11 -3.43
N PHE A 197 10.13 -7.61 -4.49
CA PHE A 197 9.78 -7.41 -5.90
C PHE A 197 9.74 -8.73 -6.68
N LYS A 198 9.54 -9.84 -5.98
CA LYS A 198 9.39 -11.16 -6.60
C LYS A 198 8.24 -11.16 -7.61
N GLY A 199 8.42 -11.87 -8.71
CA GLY A 199 7.36 -12.01 -9.72
C GLY A 199 7.05 -10.74 -10.51
N CYS A 200 7.87 -9.67 -10.39
CA CYS A 200 7.75 -8.48 -11.26
C CYS A 200 8.22 -8.80 -12.68
N THR A 201 7.46 -9.63 -13.40
CA THR A 201 7.90 -10.28 -14.65
C THR A 201 8.22 -9.34 -15.80
N ASN A 202 7.68 -8.11 -15.81
CA ASN A 202 7.99 -7.09 -16.83
C ASN A 202 9.05 -6.08 -16.38
N LEU A 203 9.62 -6.23 -15.16
CA LEU A 203 10.66 -5.34 -14.66
C LEU A 203 11.94 -5.53 -15.48
N ALA A 204 12.32 -4.51 -16.24
CA ALA A 204 13.46 -4.58 -17.17
C ALA A 204 14.75 -3.98 -16.58
N THR A 205 14.62 -2.94 -15.76
CA THR A 205 15.77 -2.23 -15.18
C THR A 205 15.57 -1.89 -13.71
N VAL A 206 16.62 -2.08 -12.92
CA VAL A 206 16.68 -1.76 -11.50
C VAL A 206 17.90 -0.90 -11.20
N SER A 207 17.71 0.14 -10.39
CA SER A 207 18.79 0.91 -9.77
C SER A 207 18.57 0.93 -8.26
N ILE A 208 19.55 0.48 -7.49
CA ILE A 208 19.56 0.43 -6.03
C ILE A 208 20.40 1.57 -5.49
N GLY A 209 19.82 2.37 -4.58
CA GLY A 209 20.52 3.49 -3.93
C GLY A 209 21.62 3.06 -2.97
N ASN A 210 22.43 4.03 -2.55
CA ASN A 210 23.69 3.80 -1.85
C ASN A 210 23.57 3.49 -0.34
N SER A 211 22.39 3.61 0.25
CA SER A 211 22.20 3.32 1.68
C SER A 211 21.67 1.90 1.96
N VAL A 212 21.34 1.13 0.92
CA VAL A 212 20.88 -0.25 1.09
C VAL A 212 22.04 -1.11 1.56
N SER A 213 22.08 -1.44 2.85
CA SER A 213 23.16 -2.25 3.43
C SER A 213 23.09 -3.72 3.03
N GLY A 214 21.88 -4.24 2.82
CA GLY A 214 21.65 -5.61 2.38
C GLY A 214 20.31 -5.77 1.68
N MET A 215 20.28 -6.63 0.69
CA MET A 215 19.04 -7.06 0.04
C MET A 215 18.55 -8.36 0.66
N GLY A 216 17.26 -8.43 0.93
CA GLY A 216 16.61 -9.65 1.43
C GLY A 216 16.73 -10.83 0.45
N ASN A 217 16.36 -12.01 0.90
CA ASN A 217 16.32 -13.21 0.04
C ASN A 217 15.24 -13.03 -1.03
N GLY A 218 15.48 -13.53 -2.24
CA GLY A 218 14.50 -13.55 -3.33
C GLY A 218 14.01 -12.17 -3.81
N VAL A 219 14.69 -11.06 -3.49
CA VAL A 219 14.17 -9.69 -3.74
C VAL A 219 13.66 -9.49 -5.15
N PHE A 220 14.34 -10.05 -6.17
CA PHE A 220 13.96 -10.00 -7.59
C PHE A 220 13.76 -11.38 -8.19
N GLU A 221 13.41 -12.37 -7.36
CA GLU A 221 13.07 -13.72 -7.83
C GLU A 221 12.00 -13.65 -8.91
N ASP A 222 12.10 -14.46 -9.96
CA ASP A 222 11.16 -14.55 -11.08
C ASP A 222 10.96 -13.24 -11.89
N CYS A 223 11.87 -12.26 -11.76
CA CYS A 223 11.86 -11.07 -12.63
C CYS A 223 12.40 -11.42 -14.03
N SER A 224 11.64 -12.21 -14.79
CA SER A 224 12.10 -12.84 -16.03
C SER A 224 12.52 -11.88 -17.15
N SER A 225 12.00 -10.64 -17.16
CA SER A 225 12.39 -9.58 -18.13
C SER A 225 13.53 -8.69 -17.64
N LEU A 226 14.09 -8.93 -16.44
CA LEU A 226 15.13 -8.08 -15.88
C LEU A 226 16.41 -8.22 -16.70
N VAL A 227 16.83 -7.12 -17.34
CA VAL A 227 18.00 -7.07 -18.24
C VAL A 227 19.19 -6.42 -17.54
N LYS A 228 18.94 -5.34 -16.79
CA LYS A 228 19.99 -4.53 -16.19
C LYS A 228 19.72 -4.23 -14.72
N VAL A 229 20.74 -4.46 -13.89
CA VAL A 229 20.76 -4.10 -12.48
C VAL A 229 21.99 -3.26 -12.17
N LYS A 230 21.78 -2.11 -11.54
CA LYS A 230 22.84 -1.29 -10.97
C LYS A 230 22.68 -1.23 -9.46
N ILE A 231 23.68 -1.65 -8.72
CA ILE A 231 23.75 -1.58 -7.26
C ILE A 231 24.80 -0.52 -6.92
N ALA A 232 24.40 0.52 -6.18
CA ALA A 232 25.34 1.56 -5.74
C ALA A 232 26.24 1.06 -4.59
N ASP A 233 27.33 1.78 -4.36
CA ASP A 233 28.21 1.55 -3.20
C ASP A 233 27.41 1.64 -1.90
N GLY A 234 27.81 0.82 -0.91
CA GLY A 234 27.11 0.73 0.38
C GLY A 234 26.42 -0.60 0.61
N THR A 235 25.96 -1.27 -0.45
CA THR A 235 25.45 -2.64 -0.33
C THR A 235 26.59 -3.61 0.02
N THR A 236 26.41 -4.39 1.10
CA THR A 236 27.40 -5.37 1.56
C THR A 236 26.94 -6.80 1.35
N VAL A 237 25.62 -7.05 1.31
CA VAL A 237 25.04 -8.37 1.19
C VAL A 237 23.99 -8.40 0.07
N ILE A 238 24.11 -9.38 -0.81
CA ILE A 238 23.06 -9.78 -1.75
C ILE A 238 22.48 -11.09 -1.22
N GLY A 239 21.19 -11.07 -0.85
CA GLY A 239 20.52 -12.21 -0.24
C GLY A 239 20.47 -13.45 -1.13
N ARG A 240 20.14 -14.58 -0.52
CA ARG A 240 19.96 -15.85 -1.21
C ARG A 240 18.86 -15.70 -2.27
N GLU A 241 19.08 -16.30 -3.43
CA GLU A 241 18.09 -16.34 -4.52
C GLU A 241 17.65 -14.96 -5.06
N ALA A 242 18.39 -13.88 -4.72
CA ALA A 242 18.00 -12.50 -5.03
C ALA A 242 17.65 -12.27 -6.51
N PHE A 243 18.24 -13.02 -7.44
CA PHE A 243 18.03 -12.94 -8.90
C PHE A 243 17.71 -14.30 -9.53
N ILE A 244 17.20 -15.26 -8.75
CA ILE A 244 16.83 -16.56 -9.31
C ILE A 244 15.75 -16.38 -10.38
N ASN A 245 15.84 -17.13 -11.47
CA ASN A 245 14.94 -17.07 -12.63
C ASN A 245 14.87 -15.69 -13.34
N CYS A 246 15.82 -14.77 -13.10
CA CYS A 246 15.98 -13.57 -13.92
C CYS A 246 16.59 -13.93 -15.28
N THR A 247 15.85 -14.65 -16.11
CA THR A 247 16.36 -15.32 -17.33
C THR A 247 16.86 -14.37 -18.42
N SER A 248 16.50 -13.08 -18.37
CA SER A 248 16.96 -12.04 -19.30
C SER A 248 18.16 -11.23 -18.78
N LEU A 249 18.67 -11.51 -17.56
CA LEU A 249 19.70 -10.70 -16.92
C LEU A 249 21.05 -10.86 -17.65
N THR A 250 21.52 -9.77 -18.26
CA THR A 250 22.79 -9.74 -19.03
C THR A 250 23.76 -8.68 -18.52
N ASP A 251 23.29 -7.73 -17.71
CA ASP A 251 24.12 -6.60 -17.24
C ASP A 251 23.83 -6.37 -15.74
N ILE A 252 24.80 -6.67 -14.90
CA ILE A 252 24.74 -6.43 -13.46
C ILE A 252 26.02 -5.76 -12.97
N GLU A 253 25.88 -4.54 -12.43
CA GLU A 253 26.95 -3.82 -11.78
C GLU A 253 26.92 -4.09 -10.28
N ILE A 254 27.86 -4.87 -9.76
CA ILE A 254 28.03 -5.19 -8.33
C ILE A 254 29.19 -4.36 -7.79
N PRO A 255 28.97 -3.52 -6.76
CA PRO A 255 30.02 -2.68 -6.20
C PRO A 255 31.03 -3.49 -5.38
N GLU A 256 32.24 -2.94 -5.21
CA GLU A 256 33.32 -3.58 -4.41
C GLU A 256 32.97 -3.71 -2.91
N THR A 257 31.96 -2.98 -2.44
CA THR A 257 31.46 -3.08 -1.06
C THR A 257 30.73 -4.40 -0.76
N VAL A 258 30.24 -5.11 -1.80
CA VAL A 258 29.58 -6.40 -1.62
C VAL A 258 30.62 -7.45 -1.25
N ASN A 259 30.43 -8.05 -0.08
CA ASN A 259 31.30 -9.10 0.47
C ASN A 259 30.60 -10.45 0.61
N GLN A 260 29.29 -10.51 0.35
CA GLN A 260 28.50 -11.73 0.45
C GLN A 260 27.39 -11.79 -0.60
N ILE A 261 27.29 -12.90 -1.34
CA ILE A 261 26.24 -13.17 -2.33
C ILE A 261 25.67 -14.55 -2.06
N GLY A 262 24.41 -14.63 -1.68
CA GLY A 262 23.69 -15.86 -1.37
C GLY A 262 24.37 -16.72 -0.30
N TYR A 263 23.64 -17.34 0.62
CA TYR A 263 24.22 -18.27 1.60
C TYR A 263 23.14 -19.24 2.12
#